data_bef41b7d2b8028c157caf3d85709cf15
#
_entry.id   bef41b7d2b8028c157caf3d85709cf15
#
_cell.length_a   1.000
_cell.length_b   1.000
_cell.length_c   1.000
_cell.angle_alpha   90.00
_cell.angle_beta   90.00
_cell.angle_gamma   90.00
#
_symmetry.space_group_name_H-M   'P 1'
#
loop_
_entity.id
_entity.type
_entity.pdbx_description
1 polymer ?
#
loop_
_entity_poly.entity_id
_entity_poly.type
_entity_poly.pdbx_seq_one_letter_code
_entity_poly.pdbx_strand_id
1 'polypeptide(L)'
;EILKSRLILAKESLLHRYGILKKLRVKDLPFVAGQKLMKGAENLEEEDSIEPILKQGTWGIGFIGLAEALTALTGKHHGESDEARELGVRIVTFMRQYTDKFSEETNLNWSCYATPAEGLSGKFIKKDQKMFGIIKGGTDKEYYTNSYHIPVKFPISIK
;
A
#
# COMPACT_ATOMS: atom_id res chain seq x y z
N GLU A 1 9.46 -13.77 8.00
CA GLU A 1 9.15 -14.56 6.80
C GLU A 1 7.79 -14.20 6.18
N ILE A 2 6.69 -14.17 6.94
CA ILE A 2 5.34 -13.88 6.41
C ILE A 2 5.29 -12.52 5.72
N LEU A 3 5.75 -11.43 6.37
CA LEU A 3 5.75 -10.10 5.78
C LEU A 3 6.54 -10.06 4.46
N LYS A 4 7.73 -10.68 4.44
CA LYS A 4 8.55 -10.79 3.24
C LYS A 4 7.81 -11.48 2.09
N SER A 5 7.18 -12.61 2.35
CA SER A 5 6.43 -13.34 1.32
C SER A 5 5.25 -12.52 0.76
N ARG A 6 4.60 -11.72 1.60
CA ARG A 6 3.51 -10.84 1.18
C ARG A 6 3.99 -9.65 0.33
N LEU A 7 5.15 -9.09 0.66
CA LEU A 7 5.77 -8.04 -0.16
C LEU A 7 6.14 -8.56 -1.54
N ILE A 8 6.73 -9.75 -1.62
CA ILE A 8 7.08 -10.39 -2.91
C ILE A 8 5.80 -10.66 -3.72
N LEU A 9 4.76 -11.21 -3.11
CA LEU A 9 3.49 -11.46 -3.78
C LEU A 9 2.85 -10.17 -4.31
N ALA A 10 2.91 -9.08 -3.54
CA ALA A 10 2.41 -7.77 -3.96
C ALA A 10 3.22 -7.24 -5.16
N LYS A 11 4.55 -7.36 -5.13
CA LYS A 11 5.43 -7.02 -6.27
C LYS A 11 5.02 -7.80 -7.52
N GLU A 12 4.92 -9.12 -7.43
CA GLU A 12 4.58 -9.97 -8.57
C GLU A 12 3.20 -9.63 -9.14
N SER A 13 2.22 -9.38 -8.27
CA SER A 13 0.87 -8.96 -8.68
C SER A 13 0.88 -7.63 -9.44
N LEU A 14 1.66 -6.65 -8.98
CA LEU A 14 1.79 -5.35 -9.64
C LEU A 14 2.56 -5.48 -10.97
N LEU A 15 3.63 -6.25 -11.02
CA LEU A 15 4.37 -6.51 -12.27
C LEU A 15 3.52 -7.27 -13.30
N HIS A 16 2.68 -8.19 -12.85
CA HIS A 16 1.72 -8.85 -13.74
C HIS A 16 0.75 -7.83 -14.38
N ARG A 17 0.19 -6.92 -13.57
CA ARG A 17 -0.66 -5.82 -14.08
C ARG A 17 0.10 -4.91 -15.04
N TYR A 18 1.33 -4.55 -14.72
CA TYR A 18 2.19 -3.78 -15.62
C TYR A 18 2.35 -4.49 -16.97
N GLY A 19 2.63 -5.80 -16.96
CA GLY A 19 2.75 -6.61 -18.16
C GLY A 19 1.49 -6.62 -19.05
N ILE A 20 0.31 -6.44 -18.44
CA ILE A 20 -0.96 -6.29 -19.17
C ILE A 20 -1.10 -4.85 -19.69
N LEU A 21 -0.96 -3.87 -18.80
CA LEU A 21 -1.20 -2.46 -19.11
C LEU A 21 -0.27 -1.91 -20.19
N LYS A 22 1.01 -2.32 -20.20
CA LYS A 22 1.96 -1.86 -21.23
C LYS A 22 1.63 -2.32 -22.64
N LYS A 23 0.70 -3.23 -22.82
CA LYS A 23 0.19 -3.66 -24.14
C LYS A 23 -0.87 -2.71 -24.69
N LEU A 24 -1.45 -1.87 -23.84
CA LEU A 24 -2.39 -0.85 -24.27
C LEU A 24 -1.69 0.22 -25.08
N ARG A 25 -2.43 0.81 -26.01
CA ARG A 25 -1.98 1.90 -26.88
C ARG A 25 -2.64 3.21 -26.49
N VAL A 26 -2.13 4.31 -26.95
CA VAL A 26 -2.68 5.65 -26.71
C VAL A 26 -4.16 5.72 -27.11
N LYS A 27 -4.55 5.13 -28.24
CA LYS A 27 -5.94 5.05 -28.73
C LYS A 27 -6.89 4.34 -27.78
N ASP A 28 -6.40 3.42 -26.93
CA ASP A 28 -7.21 2.72 -25.93
C ASP A 28 -7.53 3.62 -24.72
N LEU A 29 -6.80 4.72 -24.56
CA LEU A 29 -6.97 5.73 -23.50
C LEU A 29 -7.06 7.15 -24.11
N PRO A 30 -8.05 7.42 -24.95
CA PRO A 30 -8.08 8.63 -25.78
C PRO A 30 -8.14 9.94 -24.99
N PHE A 31 -8.73 9.92 -23.79
CA PHE A 31 -8.81 11.11 -22.95
C PHE A 31 -7.46 11.38 -22.23
N VAL A 32 -6.92 10.38 -21.53
CA VAL A 32 -5.76 10.60 -20.63
C VAL A 32 -4.45 10.62 -21.43
N ALA A 33 -4.26 9.64 -22.31
CA ALA A 33 -3.06 9.52 -23.12
C ALA A 33 -3.17 10.28 -24.45
N GLY A 34 -4.30 10.18 -25.14
CA GLY A 34 -4.51 10.83 -26.44
C GLY A 34 -4.50 12.36 -26.40
N GLN A 35 -4.92 12.96 -25.29
CA GLN A 35 -4.80 14.41 -25.08
C GLN A 35 -3.47 14.84 -24.42
N LYS A 36 -2.54 13.90 -24.26
CA LYS A 36 -1.19 14.16 -23.71
C LYS A 36 -1.19 14.79 -22.31
N LEU A 37 -2.19 14.46 -21.48
CA LEU A 37 -2.36 15.01 -20.14
C LEU A 37 -1.39 14.43 -19.11
N MET A 38 -0.77 13.30 -19.42
CA MET A 38 0.15 12.63 -18.53
C MET A 38 1.59 12.77 -19.01
N LYS A 39 2.51 12.95 -18.06
CA LYS A 39 3.94 12.92 -18.33
C LYS A 39 4.32 11.60 -19.00
N GLY A 40 5.11 11.69 -20.07
CA GLY A 40 5.50 10.54 -20.89
C GLY A 40 4.57 10.31 -22.10
N ALA A 41 3.48 11.11 -22.24
CA ALA A 41 2.57 11.06 -23.39
C ALA A 41 2.92 12.08 -24.49
N GLU A 42 3.83 13.02 -24.22
CA GLU A 42 4.04 14.22 -25.03
C GLU A 42 4.35 13.92 -26.51
N ASN A 43 5.12 12.86 -26.76
CA ASN A 43 5.56 12.47 -28.11
C ASN A 43 4.95 11.15 -28.60
N LEU A 44 3.91 10.64 -27.90
CA LEU A 44 3.27 9.39 -28.31
C LEU A 44 2.20 9.64 -29.36
N GLU A 45 2.13 8.75 -30.35
CA GLU A 45 1.08 8.68 -31.35
C GLU A 45 0.03 7.64 -30.98
N GLU A 46 -1.12 7.62 -31.67
CA GLU A 46 -2.28 6.76 -31.32
C GLU A 46 -1.95 5.27 -31.22
N GLU A 47 -1.03 4.77 -32.05
CA GLU A 47 -0.64 3.36 -32.08
C GLU A 47 0.51 3.01 -31.14
N ASP A 48 1.10 3.99 -30.49
CA ASP A 48 2.20 3.77 -29.55
C ASP A 48 1.72 3.14 -28.23
N SER A 49 2.58 2.37 -27.59
CA SER A 49 2.35 1.82 -26.26
C SER A 49 2.33 2.93 -25.20
N ILE A 50 1.46 2.79 -24.21
CA ILE A 50 1.43 3.69 -23.04
C ILE A 50 2.54 3.41 -22.02
N GLU A 51 3.48 2.51 -22.31
CA GLU A 51 4.57 2.15 -21.39
C GLU A 51 5.38 3.35 -20.88
N PRO A 52 5.72 4.37 -21.70
CA PRO A 52 6.40 5.58 -21.21
C PRO A 52 5.60 6.32 -20.12
N ILE A 53 4.28 6.34 -20.21
CA ILE A 53 3.39 6.92 -19.19
C ILE A 53 3.44 6.08 -17.91
N LEU A 54 3.34 4.76 -18.02
CA LEU A 54 3.37 3.84 -16.87
C LEU A 54 4.68 3.94 -16.09
N LYS A 55 5.80 4.18 -16.76
CA LYS A 55 7.12 4.36 -16.13
C LYS A 55 7.23 5.63 -15.30
N GLN A 56 6.39 6.64 -15.54
CA GLN A 56 6.31 7.85 -14.71
C GLN A 56 5.49 7.64 -13.44
N GLY A 57 4.70 6.57 -13.38
CA GLY A 57 3.86 6.26 -12.23
C GLY A 57 4.64 5.72 -11.04
N THR A 58 3.99 5.74 -9.86
CA THR A 58 4.51 5.14 -8.64
C THR A 58 3.80 3.81 -8.36
N TRP A 59 4.60 2.77 -8.14
CA TRP A 59 4.15 1.42 -7.81
C TRP A 59 4.08 1.28 -6.29
N GLY A 60 2.92 1.61 -5.74
CA GLY A 60 2.75 1.72 -4.30
C GLY A 60 2.35 0.42 -3.62
N ILE A 61 3.07 0.04 -2.57
CA ILE A 61 2.64 -1.00 -1.63
C ILE A 61 2.15 -0.31 -0.36
N GLY A 62 0.84 -0.33 -0.17
CA GLY A 62 0.20 0.26 0.99
C GLY A 62 0.01 -0.75 2.11
N PHE A 63 0.02 -0.28 3.36
CA PHE A 63 -0.31 -1.08 4.53
C PHE A 63 -1.43 -0.45 5.36
N ILE A 64 -2.15 -1.30 6.07
CA ILE A 64 -3.15 -0.96 7.10
C ILE A 64 -2.94 -1.89 8.29
N GLY A 65 -3.52 -1.57 9.44
CA GLY A 65 -3.54 -2.46 10.60
C GLY A 65 -2.22 -2.54 11.36
N LEU A 66 -1.32 -1.58 11.22
CA LEU A 66 -0.05 -1.59 11.96
C LEU A 66 -0.28 -1.52 13.48
N ALA A 67 -1.21 -0.69 13.94
CA ALA A 67 -1.52 -0.57 15.37
C ALA A 67 -2.05 -1.88 15.94
N GLU A 68 -2.93 -2.55 15.21
CA GLU A 68 -3.52 -3.84 15.59
C GLU A 68 -2.46 -4.96 15.60
N ALA A 69 -1.57 -4.98 14.61
CA ALA A 69 -0.47 -5.92 14.57
C ALA A 69 0.48 -5.73 15.76
N LEU A 70 0.82 -4.51 16.10
CA LEU A 70 1.66 -4.19 17.27
C LEU A 70 0.97 -4.59 18.57
N THR A 71 -0.32 -4.29 18.72
CA THR A 71 -1.11 -4.69 19.90
C THR A 71 -1.15 -6.21 20.06
N ALA A 72 -1.31 -6.94 18.96
CA ALA A 72 -1.29 -8.41 18.99
C ALA A 72 0.09 -8.99 19.38
N LEU A 73 1.17 -8.30 19.01
CA LEU A 73 2.55 -8.76 19.25
C LEU A 73 3.10 -8.33 20.61
N THR A 74 2.74 -7.15 21.11
CA THR A 74 3.36 -6.54 22.30
C THR A 74 2.34 -6.20 23.41
N GLY A 75 1.04 -6.34 23.13
CA GLY A 75 -0.03 -5.92 24.04
C GLY A 75 -0.37 -4.43 23.97
N LYS A 76 0.40 -3.62 23.21
CA LYS A 76 0.24 -2.16 23.08
C LYS A 76 0.47 -1.72 21.64
N HIS A 77 -0.19 -0.63 21.22
CA HIS A 77 0.11 -0.02 19.92
C HIS A 77 1.24 1.02 20.03
N HIS A 78 1.70 1.51 18.90
CA HIS A 78 2.86 2.43 18.79
C HIS A 78 2.68 3.80 19.47
N GLY A 79 1.48 4.19 19.86
CA GLY A 79 1.21 5.39 20.65
C GLY A 79 1.19 5.17 22.16
N GLU A 80 1.32 3.92 22.65
CA GLU A 80 1.20 3.55 24.06
C GLU A 80 2.52 3.12 24.70
N SER A 81 3.51 2.71 23.89
CA SER A 81 4.84 2.35 24.42
C SER A 81 5.94 2.55 23.40
N ASP A 82 7.13 2.87 23.90
CA ASP A 82 8.33 3.01 23.08
C ASP A 82 8.72 1.71 22.39
N GLU A 83 8.59 0.58 23.06
CA GLU A 83 8.84 -0.75 22.49
C GLU A 83 7.97 -1.04 21.27
N ALA A 84 6.65 -0.79 21.39
CA ALA A 84 5.74 -0.98 20.27
C ALA A 84 6.05 0.01 19.13
N ARG A 85 6.41 1.26 19.46
CA ARG A 85 6.82 2.26 18.48
C ARG A 85 8.07 1.84 17.72
N GLU A 86 9.10 1.38 18.42
CA GLU A 86 10.34 0.90 17.81
C GLU A 86 10.10 -0.32 16.92
N LEU A 87 9.27 -1.27 17.36
CA LEU A 87 8.86 -2.39 16.51
C LEU A 87 8.12 -1.93 15.27
N GLY A 88 7.20 -0.98 15.39
CA GLY A 88 6.49 -0.37 14.28
C GLY A 88 7.42 0.27 13.27
N VAL A 89 8.39 1.06 13.73
CA VAL A 89 9.43 1.67 12.89
C VAL A 89 10.25 0.60 12.16
N ARG A 90 10.66 -0.46 12.86
CA ARG A 90 11.39 -1.57 12.23
C ARG A 90 10.57 -2.28 11.14
N ILE A 91 9.27 -2.51 11.37
CA ILE A 91 8.37 -3.11 10.37
C ILE A 91 8.27 -2.23 9.13
N VAL A 92 8.00 -0.94 9.29
CA VAL A 92 7.85 -0.01 8.16
C VAL A 92 9.18 0.19 7.43
N THR A 93 10.29 0.29 8.16
CA THR A 93 11.64 0.35 7.57
C THR A 93 11.94 -0.89 6.74
N PHE A 94 11.61 -2.07 7.23
CA PHE A 94 11.76 -3.31 6.48
C PHE A 94 10.94 -3.30 5.19
N MET A 95 9.68 -2.87 5.24
CA MET A 95 8.84 -2.74 4.05
C MET A 95 9.43 -1.73 3.06
N ARG A 96 9.91 -0.58 3.55
CA ARG A 96 10.55 0.45 2.74
C ARG A 96 11.80 -0.08 2.03
N GLN A 97 12.68 -0.78 2.73
CA GLN A 97 13.87 -1.39 2.14
C GLN A 97 13.53 -2.37 1.01
N TYR A 98 12.42 -3.10 1.13
CA TYR A 98 11.96 -3.97 0.04
C TYR A 98 11.45 -3.19 -1.17
N THR A 99 10.71 -2.09 -0.97
CA THR A 99 10.28 -1.25 -2.11
C THR A 99 11.46 -0.57 -2.78
N ASP A 100 12.46 -0.13 -2.03
CA ASP A 100 13.70 0.44 -2.58
C ASP A 100 14.45 -0.61 -3.43
N LYS A 101 14.58 -1.84 -2.91
CA LYS A 101 15.14 -2.96 -3.67
C LYS A 101 14.34 -3.29 -4.94
N PHE A 102 13.02 -3.24 -4.89
CA PHE A 102 12.18 -3.45 -6.07
C PHE A 102 12.38 -2.36 -7.11
N SER A 103 12.66 -1.12 -6.70
CA SER A 103 13.03 -0.04 -7.62
C SER A 103 14.32 -0.34 -8.34
N GLU A 104 15.34 -0.82 -7.62
CA GLU A 104 16.63 -1.22 -8.21
C GLU A 104 16.49 -2.39 -9.19
N GLU A 105 15.73 -3.42 -8.81
CA GLU A 105 15.55 -4.64 -9.61
C GLU A 105 14.73 -4.41 -10.89
N THR A 106 13.78 -3.48 -10.89
CA THR A 106 12.81 -3.32 -11.98
C THR A 106 12.96 -2.03 -12.77
N ASN A 107 13.78 -1.11 -12.29
CA ASN A 107 13.88 0.25 -12.82
C ASN A 107 12.52 0.98 -12.92
N LEU A 108 11.63 0.69 -11.95
CA LEU A 108 10.34 1.35 -11.75
C LEU A 108 10.33 2.07 -10.41
N ASN A 109 9.51 3.10 -10.27
CA ASN A 109 9.42 3.88 -9.03
C ASN A 109 8.50 3.19 -8.02
N TRP A 110 9.05 2.46 -7.07
CA TRP A 110 8.31 1.80 -5.99
C TRP A 110 8.27 2.66 -4.73
N SER A 111 7.18 2.56 -3.98
CA SER A 111 7.05 3.23 -2.68
C SER A 111 6.27 2.37 -1.68
N CYS A 112 6.58 2.58 -0.39
CA CYS A 112 5.80 2.07 0.72
C CYS A 112 5.06 3.23 1.40
N TYR A 113 3.77 3.06 1.71
CA TYR A 113 2.98 4.11 2.34
C TYR A 113 1.85 3.56 3.21
N ALA A 114 1.44 4.33 4.21
CA ALA A 114 0.20 4.07 4.92
C ALA A 114 -0.97 4.46 4.00
N THR A 115 -1.81 3.49 3.63
CA THR A 115 -2.90 3.74 2.68
C THR A 115 -4.19 4.15 3.38
N PRO A 116 -5.00 5.03 2.80
CA PRO A 116 -6.35 5.32 3.30
C PRO A 116 -7.23 4.08 3.39
N ALA A 117 -7.31 3.29 2.33
CA ALA A 117 -8.01 1.99 2.24
C ALA A 117 -9.34 1.90 3.01
N GLU A 118 -10.15 2.98 2.98
CA GLU A 118 -11.36 3.15 3.81
C GLU A 118 -12.33 1.97 3.70
N GLY A 119 -12.65 1.54 2.48
CA GLY A 119 -13.52 0.39 2.25
C GLY A 119 -12.86 -0.96 2.53
N LEU A 120 -11.53 -1.06 2.37
CA LEU A 120 -10.81 -2.32 2.57
C LEU A 120 -10.52 -2.59 4.05
N SER A 121 -10.25 -1.56 4.85
CA SER A 121 -9.96 -1.70 6.28
C SER A 121 -11.10 -2.42 7.02
N GLY A 122 -12.36 -2.07 6.74
CA GLY A 122 -13.53 -2.76 7.30
C GLY A 122 -13.80 -4.14 6.68
N LYS A 123 -13.51 -4.32 5.38
CA LYS A 123 -13.65 -5.64 4.74
C LYS A 123 -12.64 -6.66 5.27
N PHE A 124 -11.41 -6.25 5.49
CA PHE A 124 -10.38 -7.16 6.00
C PHE A 124 -10.67 -7.58 7.43
N ILE A 125 -11.08 -6.67 8.30
CA ILE A 125 -11.40 -7.04 9.68
C ILE A 125 -12.53 -8.07 9.74
N LYS A 126 -13.57 -7.93 8.91
CA LYS A 126 -14.65 -8.92 8.81
C LYS A 126 -14.18 -10.29 8.32
N LYS A 127 -13.22 -10.33 7.41
CA LYS A 127 -12.60 -11.57 6.96
C LYS A 127 -11.78 -12.22 8.06
N ASP A 128 -10.97 -11.43 8.75
CA ASP A 128 -10.09 -11.93 9.80
C ASP A 128 -10.89 -12.40 11.02
N GLN A 129 -11.98 -11.72 11.36
CA GLN A 129 -12.94 -12.21 12.38
C GLN A 129 -13.49 -13.60 12.03
N LYS A 130 -13.81 -13.84 10.75
CA LYS A 130 -14.29 -15.16 10.31
C LYS A 130 -13.20 -16.23 10.33
N MET A 131 -11.96 -15.87 10.07
CA MET A 131 -10.83 -16.81 10.00
C MET A 131 -10.21 -17.09 11.36
N PHE A 132 -10.09 -16.08 12.20
CA PHE A 132 -9.30 -16.12 13.44
C PHE A 132 -10.12 -15.82 14.69
N GLY A 133 -11.37 -15.45 14.54
CA GLY A 133 -12.24 -15.05 15.65
C GLY A 133 -11.99 -13.61 16.11
N ILE A 134 -12.56 -13.29 17.28
CA ILE A 134 -12.38 -11.98 17.92
C ILE A 134 -11.08 -11.98 18.73
N ILE A 135 -10.14 -11.16 18.32
CA ILE A 135 -8.85 -10.97 18.99
C ILE A 135 -8.84 -9.57 19.60
N LYS A 136 -8.69 -9.50 20.93
CA LYS A 136 -8.67 -8.23 21.67
C LYS A 136 -7.55 -7.31 21.19
N GLY A 137 -7.90 -6.07 20.85
CA GLY A 137 -7.00 -5.07 20.30
C GLY A 137 -6.60 -5.31 18.83
N GLY A 138 -7.04 -6.42 18.23
CA GLY A 138 -6.81 -6.79 16.86
C GLY A 138 -8.07 -6.72 16.01
N THR A 139 -8.92 -7.76 16.10
CA THR A 139 -10.13 -7.89 15.28
C THR A 139 -11.42 -7.49 16.00
N ASP A 140 -11.37 -7.02 17.23
CA ASP A 140 -12.51 -6.63 18.09
C ASP A 140 -13.07 -5.22 17.78
N LYS A 141 -12.92 -4.76 16.57
CA LYS A 141 -13.35 -3.44 16.10
C LYS A 141 -13.97 -3.51 14.70
N GLU A 142 -14.44 -2.38 14.19
CA GLU A 142 -15.15 -2.32 12.91
C GLU A 142 -14.21 -2.21 11.69
N TYR A 143 -12.99 -1.66 11.87
CA TYR A 143 -12.01 -1.44 10.81
C TYR A 143 -10.59 -1.41 11.35
N TYR A 144 -9.63 -1.79 10.52
CA TYR A 144 -8.21 -1.65 10.81
C TYR A 144 -7.76 -0.19 10.70
N THR A 145 -6.75 0.18 11.48
CA THR A 145 -6.07 1.46 11.37
C THR A 145 -5.50 1.65 9.95
N ASN A 146 -5.75 2.81 9.37
CA ASN A 146 -5.32 3.21 8.03
C ASN A 146 -4.59 4.57 8.09
N SER A 147 -4.35 5.30 7.01
CA SER A 147 -3.65 6.59 7.05
C SER A 147 -4.41 7.70 7.80
N TYR A 148 -5.68 7.51 8.11
CA TYR A 148 -6.51 8.42 8.93
C TYR A 148 -6.61 7.95 10.38
N HIS A 149 -5.56 7.48 10.93
CA HIS A 149 -5.44 6.56 12.07
C HIS A 149 -5.96 7.01 13.41
N ILE A 150 -6.46 8.18 13.54
CA ILE A 150 -7.06 8.59 14.79
C ILE A 150 -8.54 8.28 14.68
N PRO A 151 -9.07 7.35 15.48
CA PRO A 151 -10.51 7.16 15.55
C PRO A 151 -11.16 8.53 15.75
N VAL A 152 -12.15 8.87 14.94
CA VAL A 152 -12.84 10.18 14.94
C VAL A 152 -13.31 10.63 16.34
N LYS A 153 -13.39 9.68 17.27
CA LYS A 153 -13.82 9.89 18.66
C LYS A 153 -12.67 10.15 19.65
N PHE A 154 -11.41 10.04 19.22
CA PHE A 154 -10.28 10.30 20.11
C PHE A 154 -9.88 11.77 20.05
N PRO A 155 -9.77 12.47 21.19
CA PRO A 155 -9.25 13.83 21.21
C PRO A 155 -7.80 13.83 20.77
N ILE A 156 -7.50 14.61 19.73
CA ILE A 156 -6.12 14.89 19.31
C ILE A 156 -5.61 15.98 20.22
N SER A 157 -4.74 15.64 21.17
CA SER A 157 -3.96 16.68 21.85
C SER A 157 -2.73 16.98 20.99
N ILE A 158 -2.67 18.19 20.46
CA ILE A 158 -1.42 18.74 19.92
C ILE A 158 -0.59 19.15 21.16
N LYS A 159 0.45 18.37 21.46
CA LYS A 159 1.50 18.78 22.40
C LYS A 159 2.68 19.32 21.62
#